data_f83512c3aea2a2e44e62e91f18bc58ef
#
_entry.id   f83512c3aea2a2e44e62e91f18bc58ef
#
_cell.length_a   1.000
_cell.length_b   1.000
_cell.length_c   1.000
_cell.angle_alpha   90.00
_cell.angle_beta   90.00
_cell.angle_gamma   90.00
#
_symmetry.space_group_name_H-M   'P 1'
#
loop_
_entity.id
_entity.type
_entity.pdbx_description
1 polymer ?
#
loop_
_entity_poly.entity_id
_entity_poly.type
_entity_poly.pdbx_seq_one_letter_code
_entity_poly.pdbx_strand_id
1 'polypeptide(L)'
;SYELNKTQIEDLISSYYEKNDGYPALEMIVYGRAPMMFSKYCPLKKMNQCGSCKTRSYELKDEHGTFPIITHDDCTTTILNGKILNLLDEVQNIEGVEAFRLNFTVESKEQVIKTINTAMKKLKSKDNQIIFNKETDTRGHFNKEIM
;
A
#
# COMPACT_ATOMS: atom_id res chain seq x y z
N SER A 1 -8.37 -2.80 4.26
CA SER A 1 -8.68 -2.67 2.83
C SER A 1 -8.01 -1.43 2.23
N TYR A 2 -7.62 -1.49 0.97
CA TYR A 2 -7.12 -0.33 0.19
C TYR A 2 -8.27 0.56 -0.33
N GLU A 3 -9.51 0.15 -0.16
CA GLU A 3 -10.68 0.74 -0.81
C GLU A 3 -11.51 1.64 0.11
N LEU A 4 -11.29 1.57 1.43
CA LEU A 4 -12.01 2.41 2.37
C LEU A 4 -11.45 3.83 2.36
N ASN A 5 -12.34 4.82 2.40
CA ASN A 5 -11.97 6.19 2.63
C ASN A 5 -11.91 6.52 4.14
N LYS A 6 -11.43 7.72 4.47
CA LYS A 6 -11.26 8.16 5.86
C LYS A 6 -12.56 8.09 6.65
N THR A 7 -13.65 8.63 6.12
CA THR A 7 -14.97 8.66 6.78
C THR A 7 -15.46 7.24 7.07
N GLN A 8 -15.34 6.32 6.11
CA GLN A 8 -15.74 4.92 6.31
C GLN A 8 -14.94 4.21 7.40
N ILE A 9 -13.65 4.54 7.53
CA ILE A 9 -12.79 4.00 8.60
C ILE A 9 -13.25 4.55 9.95
N GLU A 10 -13.49 5.85 10.05
CA GLU A 10 -13.99 6.52 11.26
C GLU A 10 -15.37 6.01 11.68
N ASP A 11 -16.30 5.84 10.73
CA ASP A 11 -17.63 5.27 10.97
C ASP A 11 -17.56 3.82 11.47
N LEU A 12 -16.67 3.01 10.91
CA LEU A 12 -16.44 1.63 11.32
C LEU A 12 -15.95 1.57 12.77
N ILE A 13 -14.97 2.41 13.11
CA ILE A 13 -14.42 2.49 14.47
C ILE A 13 -15.49 2.92 15.47
N SER A 14 -16.22 3.98 15.15
CA SER A 14 -17.30 4.52 16.00
C SER A 14 -18.42 3.51 16.22
N SER A 15 -18.90 2.88 15.14
CA SER A 15 -19.94 1.86 15.21
C SER A 15 -19.53 0.62 16.00
N TYR A 16 -18.26 0.25 15.96
CA TYR A 16 -17.74 -0.85 16.76
C TYR A 16 -17.69 -0.49 18.24
N TYR A 17 -17.17 0.71 18.56
CA TYR A 17 -17.06 1.22 19.92
C TYR A 17 -18.43 1.27 20.61
N GLU A 18 -19.45 1.81 19.92
CA GLU A 18 -20.82 1.90 20.45
C GLU A 18 -21.44 0.54 20.81
N LYS A 19 -21.06 -0.52 20.08
CA LYS A 19 -21.62 -1.85 20.27
C LYS A 19 -20.84 -2.73 21.25
N ASN A 20 -19.55 -2.48 21.45
CA ASN A 20 -18.66 -3.40 22.14
C ASN A 20 -17.94 -2.81 23.37
N ASP A 21 -18.23 -1.56 23.73
CA ASP A 21 -17.61 -0.84 24.85
C ASP A 21 -16.06 -0.89 24.77
N GLY A 22 -15.51 -0.71 23.55
CA GLY A 22 -14.07 -0.71 23.31
C GLY A 22 -13.71 -0.52 21.84
N TYR A 23 -12.46 -0.23 21.54
CA TYR A 23 -11.99 -0.06 20.18
C TYR A 23 -11.68 -1.42 19.52
N PRO A 24 -11.89 -1.56 18.19
CA PRO A 24 -11.46 -2.73 17.46
C PRO A 24 -9.93 -2.81 17.42
N ALA A 25 -9.36 -4.01 17.45
CA ALA A 25 -7.96 -4.24 17.11
C ALA A 25 -7.77 -4.01 15.58
N LEU A 26 -7.67 -2.77 15.17
CA LEU A 26 -7.62 -2.37 13.77
C LEU A 26 -6.18 -2.11 13.31
N GLU A 27 -5.79 -2.78 12.24
CA GLU A 27 -4.54 -2.50 11.53
C GLU A 27 -4.84 -1.82 10.19
N MET A 28 -4.12 -0.74 9.90
CA MET A 28 -4.27 0.03 8.68
C MET A 28 -2.99 0.03 7.85
N ILE A 29 -3.11 -0.26 6.54
CA ILE A 29 -1.99 -0.12 5.61
C ILE A 29 -1.83 1.36 5.26
N VAL A 30 -0.68 1.92 5.59
CA VAL A 30 -0.38 3.35 5.34
C VAL A 30 0.74 3.58 4.33
N TYR A 31 1.40 2.51 3.91
CA TYR A 31 2.43 2.55 2.87
C TYR A 31 2.48 1.25 2.09
N GLY A 32 2.66 1.35 0.77
CA GLY A 32 2.92 0.21 -0.10
C GLY A 32 2.15 0.25 -1.41
N ARG A 33 2.42 -0.69 -2.28
CA ARG A 33 1.73 -0.79 -3.57
C ARG A 33 0.50 -1.68 -3.46
N ALA A 34 -0.66 -1.14 -3.81
CA ALA A 34 -1.89 -1.92 -3.87
C ALA A 34 -1.82 -2.95 -5.00
N PRO A 35 -2.26 -4.21 -4.76
CA PRO A 35 -2.46 -5.16 -5.85
C PRO A 35 -3.63 -4.70 -6.72
N MET A 36 -3.39 -4.62 -8.04
CA MET A 36 -4.42 -4.23 -9.01
C MET A 36 -5.04 -5.43 -9.71
N MET A 37 -4.22 -6.46 -9.96
CA MET A 37 -4.66 -7.65 -10.65
C MET A 37 -3.93 -8.88 -10.10
N PHE A 38 -4.68 -9.96 -9.92
CA PHE A 38 -4.16 -11.29 -9.68
C PHE A 38 -4.52 -12.19 -10.86
N SER A 39 -3.54 -12.89 -11.42
CA SER A 39 -3.72 -13.73 -12.61
C SER A 39 -3.08 -15.09 -12.42
N LYS A 40 -3.77 -16.13 -12.88
CA LYS A 40 -3.20 -17.48 -13.06
C LYS A 40 -2.30 -17.60 -14.28
N TYR A 41 -2.15 -16.53 -15.04
CA TYR A 41 -1.33 -16.46 -16.23
C TYR A 41 0.04 -15.88 -15.94
N CYS A 42 1.09 -16.60 -16.31
CA CYS A 42 2.47 -16.12 -16.21
C CYS A 42 2.94 -15.60 -17.58
N PRO A 43 3.14 -14.29 -17.75
CA PRO A 43 3.61 -13.72 -19.01
C PRO A 43 4.99 -14.21 -19.40
N LEU A 44 5.87 -14.48 -18.42
CA LEU A 44 7.24 -14.94 -18.67
C LEU A 44 7.27 -16.34 -19.29
N LYS A 45 6.35 -17.22 -18.92
CA LYS A 45 6.23 -18.55 -19.53
C LYS A 45 5.92 -18.45 -21.01
N LYS A 46 5.02 -17.54 -21.42
CA LYS A 46 4.67 -17.32 -22.82
C LYS A 46 5.81 -16.70 -23.64
N MET A 47 6.67 -15.90 -22.97
CA MET A 47 7.84 -15.28 -23.58
C MET A 47 9.07 -16.20 -23.60
N ASN A 48 8.93 -17.50 -23.28
CA ASN A 48 10.02 -18.46 -23.12
C ASN A 48 11.10 -18.05 -22.12
N GLN A 49 10.72 -17.26 -21.08
CA GLN A 49 11.60 -16.79 -20.02
C GLN A 49 11.29 -17.44 -18.67
N CYS A 50 10.75 -18.65 -18.69
CA CYS A 50 10.41 -19.37 -17.46
C CYS A 50 11.64 -19.56 -16.58
N GLY A 51 11.49 -19.32 -15.27
CA GLY A 51 12.57 -19.38 -14.27
C GLY A 51 13.36 -18.08 -14.08
N SER A 52 13.30 -17.13 -15.00
CA SER A 52 13.99 -15.84 -14.88
C SER A 52 13.38 -14.92 -13.78
N CYS A 53 12.14 -15.17 -13.37
CA CYS A 53 11.47 -14.48 -12.27
C CYS A 53 12.15 -14.67 -10.90
N LYS A 54 12.96 -15.70 -10.74
CA LYS A 54 13.72 -15.94 -9.50
C LYS A 54 14.95 -15.03 -9.35
N THR A 55 15.39 -14.42 -10.44
CA THR A 55 16.64 -13.62 -10.48
C THR A 55 16.44 -12.21 -10.99
N ARG A 56 15.26 -11.88 -11.53
CA ARG A 56 14.96 -10.59 -12.15
C ARG A 56 13.59 -10.08 -11.72
N SER A 57 13.47 -8.77 -11.53
CA SER A 57 12.17 -8.07 -11.42
C SER A 57 11.65 -7.74 -12.80
N TYR A 58 10.32 -7.74 -12.93
CA TYR A 58 9.62 -7.44 -14.16
C TYR A 58 8.56 -6.38 -13.93
N GLU A 59 8.27 -5.64 -14.98
CA GLU A 59 7.30 -4.56 -14.97
C GLU A 59 6.45 -4.64 -16.24
N LEU A 60 5.17 -4.34 -16.10
CA LEU A 60 4.29 -4.01 -17.21
C LEU A 60 4.39 -2.52 -17.46
N LYS A 61 4.54 -2.10 -18.71
CA LYS A 61 4.58 -0.69 -19.09
C LYS A 61 3.50 -0.41 -20.12
N ASP A 62 2.70 0.63 -19.88
CA ASP A 62 1.72 1.15 -20.81
C ASP A 62 1.78 2.69 -20.88
N GLU A 63 0.79 3.31 -21.51
CA GLU A 63 0.69 4.78 -21.61
C GLU A 63 0.40 5.48 -20.27
N HIS A 64 -0.10 4.76 -19.27
CA HIS A 64 -0.45 5.29 -17.96
C HIS A 64 0.69 5.14 -16.93
N GLY A 65 1.70 4.29 -17.21
CA GLY A 65 2.83 4.14 -16.33
C GLY A 65 3.51 2.77 -16.35
N THR A 66 4.23 2.53 -15.26
CA THR A 66 4.99 1.30 -15.05
C THR A 66 4.45 0.59 -13.82
N PHE A 67 4.07 -0.66 -13.98
CA PHE A 67 3.39 -1.49 -12.98
C PHE A 67 4.28 -2.69 -12.62
N PRO A 68 4.82 -2.77 -11.42
CA PRO A 68 5.62 -3.90 -11.00
C PRO A 68 4.82 -5.21 -11.02
N ILE A 69 5.49 -6.28 -11.42
CA ILE A 69 4.93 -7.64 -11.48
C ILE A 69 5.63 -8.50 -10.44
N ILE A 70 4.85 -9.15 -9.58
CA ILE A 70 5.31 -10.22 -8.70
C ILE A 70 4.84 -11.55 -9.27
N THR A 71 5.77 -12.46 -9.51
CA THR A 71 5.46 -13.84 -9.86
C THR A 71 5.64 -14.73 -8.64
N HIS A 72 4.70 -15.64 -8.43
CA HIS A 72 4.68 -16.56 -7.31
C HIS A 72 5.22 -17.95 -7.74
N ASP A 73 5.55 -18.79 -6.78
CA ASP A 73 6.13 -20.13 -7.04
C ASP A 73 5.17 -21.06 -7.80
N ASP A 74 3.87 -20.85 -7.66
CA ASP A 74 2.81 -21.55 -8.39
C ASP A 74 2.56 -21.00 -9.81
N CYS A 75 3.43 -20.09 -10.28
CA CYS A 75 3.32 -19.40 -11.55
C CYS A 75 2.09 -18.47 -11.68
N THR A 76 1.46 -18.10 -10.55
CA THR A 76 0.51 -17.01 -10.54
C THR A 76 1.25 -15.66 -10.55
N THR A 77 0.56 -14.61 -10.92
CA THR A 77 1.15 -13.28 -11.09
C THR A 77 0.27 -12.23 -10.43
N THR A 78 0.88 -11.35 -9.66
CA THR A 78 0.25 -10.15 -9.13
C THR A 78 0.83 -8.92 -9.82
N ILE A 79 -0.03 -8.07 -10.37
CA ILE A 79 0.34 -6.77 -10.92
C ILE A 79 0.04 -5.73 -9.83
N LEU A 80 1.05 -4.95 -9.47
CA LEU A 80 0.96 -3.91 -8.46
C LEU A 80 0.70 -2.55 -9.10
N ASN A 81 0.09 -1.65 -8.33
CA ASN A 81 -0.09 -0.27 -8.73
C ASN A 81 1.27 0.39 -9.02
N GLY A 82 1.35 1.15 -10.10
CA GLY A 82 2.52 1.95 -10.46
C GLY A 82 2.87 3.01 -9.41
N LYS A 83 1.86 3.52 -8.70
CA LYS A 83 2.06 4.47 -7.60
C LYS A 83 2.00 3.79 -6.23
N ILE A 84 2.77 4.32 -5.29
CA ILE A 84 2.81 3.85 -3.91
C ILE A 84 1.69 4.52 -3.12
N LEU A 85 0.85 3.75 -2.44
CA LEU A 85 -0.01 4.29 -1.38
C LEU A 85 0.90 4.89 -0.31
N ASN A 86 0.73 6.17 -0.02
CA ASN A 86 1.50 6.88 0.99
C ASN A 86 0.57 7.74 1.85
N LEU A 87 0.23 7.24 3.04
CA LEU A 87 -0.62 7.88 4.04
C LEU A 87 0.17 8.22 5.31
N LEU A 88 1.52 8.26 5.24
CA LEU A 88 2.36 8.52 6.41
C LEU A 88 2.12 9.89 7.04
N ASP A 89 1.59 10.86 6.29
CA ASP A 89 1.20 12.17 6.83
C ASP A 89 -0.12 12.11 7.61
N GLU A 90 -0.92 11.06 7.43
CA GLU A 90 -2.25 10.91 8.02
C GLU A 90 -2.25 10.07 9.31
N VAL A 91 -1.15 9.40 9.65
CA VAL A 91 -1.10 8.46 10.80
C VAL A 91 -1.46 9.10 12.13
N GLN A 92 -1.28 10.41 12.28
CA GLN A 92 -1.65 11.13 13.50
C GLN A 92 -3.07 11.70 13.47
N ASN A 93 -3.72 11.66 12.32
CA ASN A 93 -5.06 12.20 12.08
C ASN A 93 -6.15 11.12 12.12
N ILE A 94 -5.79 9.86 12.42
CA ILE A 94 -6.71 8.73 12.47
C ILE A 94 -6.65 8.15 13.88
N GLU A 95 -7.73 8.34 14.63
CA GLU A 95 -7.88 7.78 15.97
C GLU A 95 -8.48 6.37 15.91
N GLY A 96 -8.22 5.55 16.93
CA GLY A 96 -8.79 4.20 17.04
C GLY A 96 -8.14 3.13 16.17
N VAL A 97 -6.99 3.42 15.53
CA VAL A 97 -6.15 2.43 14.84
C VAL A 97 -5.02 1.99 15.76
N GLU A 98 -4.93 0.68 16.00
CA GLU A 98 -3.94 0.09 16.91
C GLU A 98 -2.56 -0.03 16.26
N ALA A 99 -2.52 -0.35 14.97
CA ALA A 99 -1.27 -0.58 14.25
C ALA A 99 -1.29 -0.03 12.82
N PHE A 100 -0.17 0.53 12.38
CA PHE A 100 0.06 0.96 11.02
C PHE A 100 1.02 0.01 10.31
N ARG A 101 0.58 -0.53 9.18
CA ARG A 101 1.37 -1.45 8.36
C ARG A 101 2.07 -0.72 7.22
N LEU A 102 3.38 -0.97 7.09
CA LEU A 102 4.18 -0.66 5.91
C LEU A 102 4.32 -1.94 5.07
N ASN A 103 3.69 -1.98 3.92
CA ASN A 103 3.66 -3.17 3.06
C ASN A 103 4.69 -3.04 1.92
N PHE A 104 5.90 -3.53 2.17
CA PHE A 104 6.98 -3.54 1.18
C PHE A 104 6.86 -4.73 0.24
N THR A 105 7.10 -4.51 -1.05
CA THR A 105 6.96 -5.53 -2.11
C THR A 105 8.16 -5.56 -3.06
N VAL A 106 8.48 -4.45 -3.70
CA VAL A 106 9.55 -4.34 -4.70
C VAL A 106 10.58 -3.26 -4.36
N GLU A 107 10.45 -2.67 -3.20
CA GLU A 107 11.33 -1.61 -2.72
C GLU A 107 12.76 -2.13 -2.45
N SER A 108 13.77 -1.31 -2.77
CA SER A 108 15.14 -1.62 -2.41
C SER A 108 15.36 -1.51 -0.89
N LYS A 109 16.43 -2.13 -0.40
CA LYS A 109 16.81 -2.06 1.03
C LYS A 109 16.91 -0.61 1.52
N GLU A 110 17.49 0.28 0.71
CA GLU A 110 17.65 1.69 1.03
C GLU A 110 16.30 2.40 1.13
N GLN A 111 15.38 2.09 0.21
CA GLN A 111 14.01 2.62 0.24
C GLN A 111 13.26 2.14 1.48
N VAL A 112 13.35 0.85 1.83
CA VAL A 112 12.76 0.28 3.05
C VAL A 112 13.25 1.02 4.29
N ILE A 113 14.58 1.14 4.47
CA ILE A 113 15.17 1.82 5.63
C ILE A 113 14.73 3.28 5.70
N LYS A 114 14.76 4.01 4.58
CA LYS A 114 14.31 5.40 4.51
C LYS A 114 12.85 5.54 4.92
N THR A 115 11.98 4.69 4.40
CA THR A 115 10.54 4.71 4.70
C THR A 115 10.27 4.41 6.16
N ILE A 116 10.90 3.38 6.75
CA ILE A 116 10.77 3.05 8.17
C ILE A 116 11.20 4.24 9.04
N ASN A 117 12.35 4.84 8.76
CA ASN A 117 12.84 5.98 9.52
C ASN A 117 11.89 7.19 9.42
N THR A 118 11.31 7.41 8.25
CA THR A 118 10.31 8.46 8.03
C THR A 118 9.04 8.20 8.82
N ALA A 119 8.50 6.97 8.75
CA ALA A 119 7.32 6.57 9.50
C ALA A 119 7.53 6.71 11.01
N MET A 120 8.68 6.27 11.53
CA MET A 120 9.03 6.40 12.95
C MET A 120 9.15 7.86 13.42
N LYS A 121 9.69 8.75 12.57
CA LYS A 121 9.71 10.19 12.86
C LYS A 121 8.29 10.75 12.92
N LYS A 122 7.43 10.40 11.97
CA LYS A 122 6.03 10.85 11.94
C LYS A 122 5.23 10.39 13.15
N LEU A 123 5.44 9.18 13.62
CA LEU A 123 4.78 8.67 14.82
C LEU A 123 5.25 9.36 16.10
N LYS A 124 6.53 9.77 16.18
CA LYS A 124 7.13 10.36 17.38
C LYS A 124 7.00 11.88 17.48
N SER A 125 6.94 12.57 16.36
CA SER A 125 6.88 14.03 16.32
C SER A 125 5.62 14.50 15.59
N LYS A 126 4.98 15.55 16.10
CA LYS A 126 3.90 16.26 15.39
C LYS A 126 4.50 17.11 14.24
N ASP A 127 5.38 16.51 13.45
CA ASP A 127 6.01 17.18 12.32
C ASP A 127 5.04 17.16 11.13
N ASN A 128 4.55 18.35 10.78
CA ASN A 128 3.62 18.55 9.68
C ASN A 128 4.30 18.56 8.30
N GLN A 129 5.58 18.16 8.21
CA GLN A 129 6.26 18.11 6.92
C GLN A 129 5.58 17.12 5.97
N ILE A 130 5.08 17.61 4.84
CA ILE A 130 4.47 16.80 3.80
C ILE A 130 5.58 15.99 3.10
N ILE A 131 5.44 14.65 3.10
CA ILE A 131 6.37 13.72 2.45
C ILE A 131 5.75 13.04 1.22
N PHE A 132 4.59 13.50 0.81
CA PHE A 132 3.86 12.98 -0.35
C PHE A 132 4.40 13.54 -1.66
N ASN A 133 4.77 12.66 -2.59
CA ASN A 133 5.20 13.03 -3.94
C ASN A 133 4.11 12.64 -4.97
N LYS A 134 3.47 13.61 -5.57
CA LYS A 134 2.36 13.40 -6.54
C LYS A 134 2.75 12.56 -7.78
N GLU A 135 4.02 12.51 -8.14
CA GLU A 135 4.48 11.72 -9.28
C GLU A 135 4.54 10.22 -8.95
N THR A 136 5.05 9.88 -7.76
CA THR A 136 5.30 8.50 -7.34
C THR A 136 4.26 7.94 -6.39
N ASP A 137 3.49 8.80 -5.71
CA ASP A 137 2.60 8.43 -4.63
C ASP A 137 1.13 8.63 -4.99
N THR A 138 0.27 7.90 -4.30
CA THR A 138 -1.18 8.03 -4.34
C THR A 138 -1.75 8.00 -2.92
N ARG A 139 -2.86 8.68 -2.71
CA ARG A 139 -3.69 8.53 -1.49
C ARG A 139 -4.71 7.39 -1.63
N GLY A 140 -4.75 6.73 -2.77
CA GLY A 140 -5.75 5.71 -3.06
C GLY A 140 -7.18 6.26 -2.97
N HIS A 141 -8.03 5.57 -2.24
CA HIS A 141 -9.41 6.00 -1.96
C HIS A 141 -9.55 6.83 -0.67
N PHE A 142 -8.48 7.00 0.10
CA PHE A 142 -8.52 7.59 1.43
C PHE A 142 -9.19 8.97 1.49
N ASN A 143 -8.90 9.86 0.53
CA ASN A 143 -9.46 11.21 0.44
C ASN A 143 -10.64 11.32 -0.55
N LYS A 144 -11.18 10.21 -1.07
CA LYS A 144 -12.30 10.27 -2.00
C LYS A 144 -13.60 10.30 -1.22
N GLU A 145 -14.43 11.30 -1.50
CA GLU A 145 -15.82 11.28 -1.09
C GLU A 145 -16.56 10.19 -1.87
N ILE A 146 -17.46 9.48 -1.20
CA ILE A 146 -18.40 8.58 -1.87
C ILE A 146 -19.48 9.48 -2.45
N MET A 147 -19.56 9.53 -3.79
CA MET A 147 -20.71 10.09 -4.47
C MET A 147 -21.86 9.08 -4.44
#